data_a1cfeeb0fbc2d66acc968977a37b9845
#
_entry.id   a1cfeeb0fbc2d66acc968977a37b9845
#
_cell.length_a   1.000
_cell.length_b   1.000
_cell.length_c   1.000
_cell.angle_alpha   90.00
_cell.angle_beta   90.00
_cell.angle_gamma   90.00
#
_symmetry.space_group_name_H-M   'P 1'
#
loop_
_entity.id
_entity.type
_entity.pdbx_description
1 polymer ?
#
loop_
_entity_poly.entity_id
_entity_poly.type
_entity_poly.pdbx_seq_one_letter_code
_entity_poly.pdbx_strand_id
1 'polypeptide(L)'
;SITAEVKEIYADEEIKEIMLKNGDTLKTRTIILATGAVHQTLGIEGEEKLKGMGVSYCATCDGAFFRNKVTAVVGGGNVALEDAIFLSRMCKKVYLIHRRDEFRGAKILQDEVKKNDKIEILWNTIVTKIDGDEVVEKLHIQDVDNHVDKLLDVDGIFIAVGTKPASELLSGKLSTDEKGYIIAGEDGVTNIPGIFVAGDGRSKNLRQVVTAVSDGANCVYSVERYLQNS
;
A
#
# COMPACT_ATOMS: atom_id res chain seq x y z
N SER A 1 3.19 -25.51 11.05
CA SER A 1 3.47 -24.51 10.01
C SER A 1 4.61 -24.98 9.11
N ILE A 2 4.54 -24.66 7.83
CA ILE A 2 5.55 -24.96 6.83
C ILE A 2 6.09 -23.60 6.33
N THR A 3 7.40 -23.42 6.37
CA THR A 3 8.05 -22.24 5.78
C THR A 3 8.51 -22.61 4.37
N ALA A 4 7.70 -22.28 3.38
CA ALA A 4 7.97 -22.53 1.97
C ALA A 4 7.30 -21.48 1.09
N GLU A 5 7.88 -21.24 -0.07
CA GLU A 5 7.30 -20.33 -1.06
C GLU A 5 6.37 -21.09 -2.00
N VAL A 6 5.17 -20.55 -2.19
CA VAL A 6 4.19 -21.10 -3.14
C VAL A 6 4.63 -20.72 -4.55
N LYS A 7 4.68 -21.71 -5.44
CA LYS A 7 4.99 -21.54 -6.86
C LYS A 7 3.71 -21.33 -7.67
N GLU A 8 2.71 -22.17 -7.43
CA GLU A 8 1.47 -22.21 -8.22
C GLU A 8 0.33 -22.82 -7.42
N ILE A 9 -0.91 -22.44 -7.73
CA ILE A 9 -2.14 -23.00 -7.14
C ILE A 9 -3.05 -23.49 -8.26
N TYR A 10 -3.48 -24.75 -8.17
CA TYR A 10 -4.48 -25.36 -9.02
C TYR A 10 -5.79 -25.44 -8.23
N ALA A 11 -6.80 -24.69 -8.66
CA ALA A 11 -8.03 -24.47 -7.90
C ALA A 11 -9.32 -24.90 -8.64
N ASP A 12 -9.19 -25.55 -9.79
CA ASP A 12 -10.32 -25.86 -10.70
C ASP A 12 -11.16 -27.06 -10.23
N GLU A 13 -10.62 -27.87 -9.31
CA GLU A 13 -11.29 -29.07 -8.76
C GLU A 13 -11.68 -28.89 -7.29
N GLU A 14 -12.48 -29.85 -6.75
CA GLU A 14 -12.85 -29.88 -5.33
C GLU A 14 -11.61 -29.90 -4.43
N ILE A 15 -10.65 -30.78 -4.72
CA ILE A 15 -9.36 -30.84 -4.05
C ILE A 15 -8.40 -29.87 -4.76
N LYS A 16 -7.99 -28.83 -4.04
CA LYS A 16 -7.02 -27.83 -4.51
C LYS A 16 -5.61 -28.37 -4.33
N GLU A 17 -4.72 -28.04 -5.26
CA GLU A 17 -3.30 -28.38 -5.16
C GLU A 17 -2.45 -27.12 -5.08
N ILE A 18 -1.53 -27.09 -4.13
CA ILE A 18 -0.58 -26.00 -3.91
C ILE A 18 0.82 -26.54 -4.18
N MET A 19 1.44 -26.11 -5.26
CA MET A 19 2.81 -26.45 -5.60
C MET A 19 3.77 -25.48 -4.93
N LEU A 20 4.74 -25.98 -4.19
CA LEU A 20 5.78 -25.23 -3.54
C LEU A 20 7.03 -25.13 -4.45
N LYS A 21 7.87 -24.11 -4.26
CA LYS A 21 9.12 -23.95 -5.04
C LYS A 21 10.13 -25.07 -4.78
N ASN A 22 10.10 -25.72 -3.63
CA ASN A 22 10.95 -26.87 -3.31
C ASN A 22 10.52 -28.18 -4.01
N GLY A 23 9.42 -28.16 -4.75
CA GLY A 23 8.88 -29.30 -5.50
C GLY A 23 7.77 -30.09 -4.78
N ASP A 24 7.50 -29.80 -3.50
CA ASP A 24 6.41 -30.46 -2.76
C ASP A 24 5.05 -29.95 -3.25
N THR A 25 4.03 -30.83 -3.13
CA THR A 25 2.63 -30.48 -3.41
C THR A 25 1.76 -30.73 -2.20
N LEU A 26 0.98 -29.74 -1.81
CA LEU A 26 -0.03 -29.85 -0.75
C LEU A 26 -1.41 -29.97 -1.37
N LYS A 27 -2.26 -30.81 -0.80
CA LYS A 27 -3.66 -31.01 -1.21
C LYS A 27 -4.60 -30.53 -0.11
N THR A 28 -5.63 -29.79 -0.50
CA THR A 28 -6.60 -29.23 0.44
C THR A 28 -7.95 -28.99 -0.23
N ARG A 29 -9.04 -28.95 0.55
CA ARG A 29 -10.38 -28.58 0.06
C ARG A 29 -10.57 -27.06 0.04
N THR A 30 -9.83 -26.33 0.88
CA THR A 30 -9.99 -24.86 1.00
C THR A 30 -8.65 -24.16 1.10
N ILE A 31 -8.58 -22.92 0.60
CA ILE A 31 -7.41 -22.06 0.70
C ILE A 31 -7.84 -20.65 1.16
N ILE A 32 -7.17 -20.10 2.15
CA ILE A 32 -7.28 -18.69 2.50
C ILE A 32 -6.04 -17.97 1.94
N LEU A 33 -6.24 -17.05 1.01
CA LEU A 33 -5.20 -16.18 0.47
C LEU A 33 -5.02 -14.98 1.40
N ALA A 34 -3.91 -14.93 2.10
CA ALA A 34 -3.53 -13.82 2.99
C ALA A 34 -2.21 -13.18 2.54
N THR A 35 -2.05 -13.02 1.22
CA THR A 35 -0.82 -12.59 0.57
C THR A 35 -0.54 -11.09 0.71
N GLY A 36 -1.55 -10.31 1.14
CA GLY A 36 -1.43 -8.89 1.39
C GLY A 36 -1.26 -8.03 0.14
N ALA A 37 -0.69 -6.85 0.33
CA ALA A 37 -0.33 -5.90 -0.70
C ALA A 37 1.01 -5.25 -0.37
N VAL A 38 1.74 -4.83 -1.40
CA VAL A 38 3.03 -4.14 -1.25
C VAL A 38 2.90 -2.69 -1.67
N HIS A 39 3.56 -1.79 -0.95
CA HIS A 39 3.64 -0.39 -1.35
C HIS A 39 4.50 -0.26 -2.60
N GLN A 40 4.06 0.60 -3.52
CA GLN A 40 4.89 0.99 -4.64
C GLN A 40 5.99 1.94 -4.16
N THR A 41 7.20 1.70 -4.62
CA THR A 41 8.38 2.49 -4.32
C THR A 41 8.61 3.56 -5.41
N LEU A 42 9.43 4.55 -5.11
CA LEU A 42 9.94 5.49 -6.11
C LEU A 42 11.11 4.87 -6.89
N GLY A 43 11.80 3.89 -6.29
CA GLY A 43 12.95 3.22 -6.86
C GLY A 43 14.20 4.10 -6.93
N ILE A 44 14.36 5.03 -5.98
CA ILE A 44 15.43 6.03 -5.96
C ILE A 44 16.47 5.73 -4.88
N GLU A 45 17.66 6.29 -5.04
CA GLU A 45 18.75 6.18 -4.06
C GLU A 45 18.31 6.72 -2.69
N GLY A 46 18.67 6.01 -1.62
CA GLY A 46 18.35 6.34 -0.24
C GLY A 46 17.00 5.79 0.26
N GLU A 47 16.06 5.44 -0.63
CA GLU A 47 14.72 4.99 -0.23
C GLU A 47 14.77 3.74 0.65
N GLU A 48 15.44 2.67 0.20
CA GLU A 48 15.51 1.42 0.97
C GLU A 48 16.45 1.54 2.18
N LYS A 49 17.56 2.29 2.05
CA LYS A 49 18.52 2.53 3.15
C LYS A 49 17.84 3.20 4.34
N LEU A 50 16.97 4.19 4.09
CA LEU A 50 16.35 5.03 5.11
C LEU A 50 14.90 4.62 5.44
N LYS A 51 14.46 3.46 4.97
CA LYS A 51 13.13 2.89 5.28
C LYS A 51 12.98 2.63 6.77
N GLY A 52 11.94 3.22 7.38
CA GLY A 52 11.75 3.24 8.83
C GLY A 52 12.64 4.24 9.58
N MET A 53 13.59 4.87 8.89
CA MET A 53 14.49 5.89 9.43
C MET A 53 14.19 7.28 8.83
N GLY A 54 12.91 7.54 8.58
CA GLY A 54 12.40 8.78 7.99
C GLY A 54 11.69 8.58 6.65
N VAL A 55 11.91 7.45 5.95
CA VAL A 55 11.08 7.02 4.82
C VAL A 55 9.94 6.16 5.32
N SER A 56 8.71 6.53 5.05
CA SER A 56 7.49 5.82 5.44
C SER A 56 6.51 5.69 4.27
N TYR A 57 5.62 4.70 4.36
CA TYR A 57 4.52 4.46 3.42
C TYR A 57 3.14 4.56 4.11
N CYS A 58 3.10 4.97 5.39
CA CYS A 58 1.88 5.03 6.19
C CYS A 58 1.89 6.25 7.13
N ALA A 59 1.24 7.34 6.74
CA ALA A 59 1.19 8.55 7.57
C ALA A 59 0.47 8.31 8.91
N THR A 60 -0.59 7.51 8.92
CA THR A 60 -1.33 7.19 10.16
C THR A 60 -0.54 6.30 11.12
N CYS A 61 0.40 5.49 10.61
CA CYS A 61 1.27 4.64 11.43
C CYS A 61 2.40 5.45 12.07
N ASP A 62 3.10 6.24 11.27
CA ASP A 62 4.39 6.83 11.62
C ASP A 62 4.34 8.35 11.85
N GLY A 63 3.26 9.02 11.47
CA GLY A 63 3.16 10.48 11.51
C GLY A 63 3.42 11.09 12.91
N ALA A 64 3.11 10.36 13.98
CA ALA A 64 3.33 10.81 15.34
C ALA A 64 4.82 11.08 15.67
N PHE A 65 5.76 10.38 15.01
CA PHE A 65 7.21 10.58 15.18
C PHE A 65 7.71 11.88 14.56
N PHE A 66 6.90 12.52 13.73
CA PHE A 66 7.22 13.77 13.01
C PHE A 66 6.53 14.99 13.59
N ARG A 67 6.06 14.93 14.83
CA ARG A 67 5.46 16.08 15.52
C ARG A 67 6.44 17.26 15.55
N ASN A 68 5.96 18.45 15.11
CA ASN A 68 6.72 19.70 14.98
C ASN A 68 7.93 19.65 14.01
N LYS A 69 7.99 18.63 13.17
CA LYS A 69 9.02 18.45 12.13
C LYS A 69 8.52 18.89 10.75
N VAL A 70 9.42 18.95 9.79
CA VAL A 70 9.12 19.22 8.38
C VAL A 70 9.08 17.89 7.64
N THR A 71 7.99 17.61 6.93
CA THR A 71 7.81 16.36 6.20
C THR A 71 7.46 16.59 4.74
N ALA A 72 7.72 15.60 3.91
CA ALA A 72 7.25 15.56 2.54
C ALA A 72 6.28 14.39 2.32
N VAL A 73 5.27 14.59 1.47
CA VAL A 73 4.39 13.53 0.95
C VAL A 73 4.55 13.49 -0.55
N VAL A 74 4.78 12.30 -1.11
CA VAL A 74 4.90 12.13 -2.56
C VAL A 74 3.68 11.41 -3.10
N GLY A 75 2.94 12.06 -3.98
CA GLY A 75 1.74 11.50 -4.59
C GLY A 75 0.74 12.55 -5.08
N GLY A 76 -0.42 12.12 -5.57
CA GLY A 76 -1.47 13.03 -6.05
C GLY A 76 -2.85 12.36 -6.16
N GLY A 77 -3.00 11.18 -5.56
CA GLY A 77 -4.29 10.50 -5.35
C GLY A 77 -4.88 10.80 -3.99
N ASN A 78 -6.03 10.21 -3.66
CA ASN A 78 -6.70 10.42 -2.38
C ASN A 78 -5.78 10.18 -1.18
N VAL A 79 -5.05 9.07 -1.17
CA VAL A 79 -4.15 8.71 -0.07
C VAL A 79 -3.11 9.80 0.18
N ALA A 80 -2.47 10.34 -0.87
CA ALA A 80 -1.47 11.39 -0.71
C ALA A 80 -2.06 12.69 -0.14
N LEU A 81 -3.29 13.06 -0.57
CA LEU A 81 -3.99 14.24 -0.06
C LEU A 81 -4.41 14.04 1.40
N GLU A 82 -4.98 12.87 1.74
CA GLU A 82 -5.36 12.50 3.11
C GLU A 82 -4.15 12.45 4.04
N ASP A 83 -3.02 11.88 3.59
CA ASP A 83 -1.76 11.83 4.33
C ASP A 83 -1.22 13.24 4.60
N ALA A 84 -1.21 14.12 3.59
CA ALA A 84 -0.77 15.50 3.75
C ALA A 84 -1.64 16.27 4.75
N ILE A 85 -2.97 16.13 4.67
CA ILE A 85 -3.93 16.72 5.61
C ILE A 85 -3.70 16.16 7.02
N PHE A 86 -3.54 14.84 7.16
CA PHE A 86 -3.30 14.20 8.46
C PHE A 86 -2.00 14.72 9.11
N LEU A 87 -0.89 14.72 8.35
CA LEU A 87 0.40 15.17 8.83
C LEU A 87 0.40 16.66 9.18
N SER A 88 -0.33 17.50 8.46
CA SER A 88 -0.41 18.94 8.75
C SER A 88 -0.94 19.27 10.14
N ARG A 89 -1.73 18.35 10.75
CA ARG A 89 -2.27 18.53 12.10
C ARG A 89 -1.19 18.47 13.19
N MET A 90 -0.07 17.81 12.91
CA MET A 90 0.98 17.59 13.91
C MET A 90 2.37 18.09 13.46
N CYS A 91 2.64 18.12 12.18
CA CYS A 91 3.92 18.59 11.65
C CYS A 91 3.99 20.14 11.64
N LYS A 92 5.21 20.65 11.60
CA LYS A 92 5.47 22.08 11.43
C LYS A 92 5.11 22.53 10.01
N LYS A 93 5.47 21.72 9.01
CA LYS A 93 5.23 21.94 7.60
C LYS A 93 5.16 20.62 6.84
N VAL A 94 4.36 20.56 5.80
CA VAL A 94 4.25 19.44 4.88
C VAL A 94 4.46 19.92 3.45
N TYR A 95 5.40 19.33 2.75
CA TYR A 95 5.56 19.51 1.31
C TYR A 95 4.78 18.39 0.60
N LEU A 96 3.83 18.75 -0.26
CA LEU A 96 3.11 17.77 -1.10
C LEU A 96 3.69 17.81 -2.51
N ILE A 97 4.51 16.79 -2.83
CA ILE A 97 5.28 16.72 -4.08
C ILE A 97 4.47 15.93 -5.10
N HIS A 98 4.14 16.54 -6.22
CA HIS A 98 3.39 15.91 -7.29
C HIS A 98 4.02 16.16 -8.66
N ARG A 99 4.17 15.07 -9.46
CA ARG A 99 4.84 15.07 -10.76
C ARG A 99 4.03 15.72 -11.90
N ARG A 100 2.81 16.19 -11.63
CA ARG A 100 1.90 16.83 -12.60
C ARG A 100 1.43 18.16 -12.05
N ASP A 101 0.70 18.92 -12.87
CA ASP A 101 0.08 20.19 -12.54
C ASP A 101 -1.31 20.08 -11.92
N GLU A 102 -1.86 18.86 -11.85
CA GLU A 102 -3.17 18.60 -11.25
C GLU A 102 -3.22 17.29 -10.45
N PHE A 103 -4.03 17.26 -9.38
CA PHE A 103 -4.27 16.06 -8.58
C PHE A 103 -5.35 15.18 -9.22
N ARG A 104 -5.23 13.86 -8.98
CA ARG A 104 -6.25 12.86 -9.33
C ARG A 104 -7.21 12.55 -8.18
N GLY A 105 -6.91 13.03 -6.98
CA GLY A 105 -7.74 12.83 -5.79
C GLY A 105 -9.06 13.60 -5.84
N ALA A 106 -9.98 13.26 -4.93
CA ALA A 106 -11.29 13.88 -4.84
C ALA A 106 -11.21 15.40 -4.61
N LYS A 107 -12.10 16.17 -5.25
CA LYS A 107 -12.10 17.62 -5.21
C LYS A 107 -12.13 18.19 -3.79
N ILE A 108 -12.91 17.57 -2.91
CA ILE A 108 -13.01 17.99 -1.51
C ILE A 108 -11.66 17.94 -0.78
N LEU A 109 -10.85 16.90 -1.01
CA LEU A 109 -9.51 16.80 -0.43
C LEU A 109 -8.55 17.82 -1.04
N GLN A 110 -8.65 18.06 -2.35
CA GLN A 110 -7.85 19.09 -3.02
C GLN A 110 -8.12 20.47 -2.43
N ASP A 111 -9.39 20.81 -2.18
CA ASP A 111 -9.80 22.10 -1.63
C ASP A 111 -9.33 22.26 -0.17
N GLU A 112 -9.31 21.17 0.62
CA GLU A 112 -8.77 21.15 1.99
C GLU A 112 -7.24 21.36 1.98
N VAL A 113 -6.52 20.64 1.13
CA VAL A 113 -5.06 20.80 0.95
C VAL A 113 -4.70 22.24 0.56
N LYS A 114 -5.41 22.82 -0.44
CA LYS A 114 -5.12 24.17 -0.93
C LYS A 114 -5.41 25.29 0.08
N LYS A 115 -6.27 25.04 1.06
CA LYS A 115 -6.62 25.99 2.13
C LYS A 115 -5.74 25.88 3.36
N ASN A 116 -4.88 24.86 3.42
CA ASN A 116 -4.08 24.55 4.60
C ASN A 116 -2.71 25.25 4.53
N ASP A 117 -2.51 26.25 5.36
CA ASP A 117 -1.29 27.06 5.39
C ASP A 117 -0.01 26.28 5.73
N LYS A 118 -0.13 25.08 6.29
CA LYS A 118 1.01 24.21 6.58
C LYS A 118 1.41 23.33 5.41
N ILE A 119 0.58 23.22 4.36
CA ILE A 119 0.86 22.39 3.20
C ILE A 119 1.32 23.26 2.05
N GLU A 120 2.56 23.03 1.59
CA GLU A 120 3.09 23.62 0.37
C GLU A 120 3.07 22.58 -0.75
N ILE A 121 2.41 22.92 -1.86
CA ILE A 121 2.31 22.02 -3.01
C ILE A 121 3.45 22.31 -3.98
N LEU A 122 4.24 21.29 -4.30
CA LEU A 122 5.28 21.33 -5.31
C LEU A 122 4.80 20.57 -6.55
N TRP A 123 4.27 21.33 -7.50
CA TRP A 123 3.80 20.83 -8.79
C TRP A 123 4.95 20.52 -9.74
N ASN A 124 4.69 19.65 -10.73
CA ASN A 124 5.65 19.25 -11.76
C ASN A 124 7.01 18.84 -11.17
N THR A 125 6.98 18.25 -9.96
CA THR A 125 8.18 17.95 -9.21
C THR A 125 8.25 16.47 -8.86
N ILE A 126 9.42 15.88 -9.03
CA ILE A 126 9.75 14.51 -8.61
C ILE A 126 10.86 14.53 -7.57
N VAL A 127 10.92 13.49 -6.75
CA VAL A 127 12.07 13.21 -5.87
C VAL A 127 13.00 12.29 -6.64
N THR A 128 14.28 12.63 -6.71
CA THR A 128 15.30 11.88 -7.44
C THR A 128 16.26 11.12 -6.52
N LYS A 129 16.42 11.60 -5.26
CA LYS A 129 17.27 10.97 -4.26
C LYS A 129 16.82 11.40 -2.85
N ILE A 130 17.04 10.53 -1.87
CA ILE A 130 16.83 10.79 -0.45
C ILE A 130 18.19 10.74 0.23
N ASP A 131 18.62 11.84 0.86
CA ASP A 131 19.86 11.93 1.60
C ASP A 131 19.65 11.90 3.11
N GLY A 132 20.59 11.28 3.79
CA GLY A 132 20.72 11.17 5.23
C GLY A 132 21.67 10.06 5.62
N ASP A 133 22.29 10.19 6.76
CA ASP A 133 23.20 9.15 7.28
C ASP A 133 22.42 8.09 8.04
N GLU A 134 21.85 8.43 9.19
CA GLU A 134 21.05 7.54 10.04
C GLU A 134 19.54 7.76 9.84
N VAL A 135 19.16 8.99 9.51
CA VAL A 135 17.75 9.40 9.27
C VAL A 135 17.67 10.25 8.03
N VAL A 136 16.47 10.47 7.51
CA VAL A 136 16.23 11.40 6.42
C VAL A 136 16.57 12.82 6.86
N GLU A 137 17.36 13.53 6.05
CA GLU A 137 17.77 14.92 6.29
C GLU A 137 17.33 15.84 5.16
N LYS A 138 17.39 15.38 3.92
CA LYS A 138 17.00 16.17 2.74
C LYS A 138 16.60 15.31 1.55
N LEU A 139 15.87 15.92 0.65
CA LEU A 139 15.49 15.37 -0.65
C LEU A 139 16.14 16.13 -1.77
N HIS A 140 16.62 15.40 -2.78
CA HIS A 140 16.88 15.97 -4.10
C HIS A 140 15.56 15.95 -4.86
N ILE A 141 15.09 17.09 -5.29
CA ILE A 141 13.88 17.22 -6.08
C ILE A 141 14.22 17.85 -7.43
N GLN A 142 13.50 17.46 -8.45
CA GLN A 142 13.69 17.98 -9.81
C GLN A 142 12.35 18.42 -10.39
N ASP A 143 12.34 19.59 -10.98
CA ASP A 143 11.23 20.05 -11.81
C ASP A 143 11.20 19.26 -13.11
N VAL A 144 10.04 18.69 -13.44
CA VAL A 144 9.87 17.77 -14.59
C VAL A 144 9.97 18.50 -15.93
N ASP A 145 9.58 19.78 -15.98
CA ASP A 145 9.48 20.55 -17.22
C ASP A 145 10.82 21.14 -17.64
N ASN A 146 11.59 21.69 -16.68
CA ASN A 146 12.82 22.39 -16.96
C ASN A 146 14.08 21.68 -16.44
N HIS A 147 13.92 20.53 -15.77
CA HIS A 147 15.00 19.71 -15.20
C HIS A 147 15.90 20.46 -14.19
N VAL A 148 15.36 21.45 -13.49
CA VAL A 148 16.08 22.17 -12.45
C VAL A 148 16.06 21.37 -11.15
N ASP A 149 17.24 21.05 -10.66
CA ASP A 149 17.44 20.36 -9.39
C ASP A 149 17.42 21.34 -8.22
N LYS A 150 16.81 20.93 -7.11
CA LYS A 150 16.78 21.65 -5.84
C LYS A 150 16.98 20.70 -4.67
N LEU A 151 17.47 21.22 -3.57
CA LEU A 151 17.52 20.53 -2.28
C LEU A 151 16.35 20.99 -1.41
N LEU A 152 15.71 20.06 -0.73
CA LEU A 152 14.62 20.30 0.19
C LEU A 152 14.93 19.66 1.53
N ASP A 153 15.18 20.48 2.56
CA ASP A 153 15.43 19.99 3.91
C ASP A 153 14.13 19.48 4.54
N VAL A 154 14.13 18.21 4.95
CA VAL A 154 12.99 17.53 5.57
C VAL A 154 13.47 16.52 6.60
N ASP A 155 12.66 16.28 7.62
CA ASP A 155 12.91 15.25 8.64
C ASP A 155 12.33 13.88 8.26
N GLY A 156 11.49 13.83 7.22
CA GLY A 156 10.92 12.57 6.73
C GLY A 156 10.10 12.73 5.46
N ILE A 157 9.90 11.60 4.79
CA ILE A 157 9.17 11.49 3.53
C ILE A 157 8.15 10.34 3.61
N PHE A 158 6.91 10.63 3.19
CA PHE A 158 5.81 9.66 3.10
C PHE A 158 5.51 9.39 1.62
N ILE A 159 5.71 8.14 1.19
CA ILE A 159 5.56 7.75 -0.21
C ILE A 159 4.15 7.19 -0.41
N ALA A 160 3.28 7.97 -1.04
CA ALA A 160 1.86 7.69 -1.26
C ALA A 160 1.53 7.54 -2.76
N VAL A 161 2.36 6.75 -3.48
CA VAL A 161 2.22 6.52 -4.94
C VAL A 161 1.38 5.30 -5.29
N GLY A 162 0.84 4.62 -4.29
CA GLY A 162 -0.08 3.49 -4.40
C GLY A 162 0.44 2.20 -3.79
N THR A 163 -0.43 1.19 -3.82
CA THR A 163 -0.14 -0.18 -3.39
C THR A 163 -0.51 -1.16 -4.50
N LYS A 164 0.19 -2.30 -4.57
CA LYS A 164 -0.09 -3.39 -5.50
C LYS A 164 -0.46 -4.63 -4.68
N PRO A 165 -1.63 -5.26 -4.91
CA PRO A 165 -1.98 -6.50 -4.24
C PRO A 165 -1.09 -7.64 -4.73
N ALA A 166 -0.74 -8.57 -3.83
CA ALA A 166 -0.01 -9.79 -4.18
C ALA A 166 -1.01 -10.89 -4.59
N SER A 167 -1.68 -10.69 -5.74
CA SER A 167 -2.74 -11.56 -6.27
C SER A 167 -2.26 -12.48 -7.41
N GLU A 168 -0.96 -12.58 -7.65
CA GLU A 168 -0.39 -13.22 -8.84
C GLU A 168 -0.60 -14.74 -8.88
N LEU A 169 -0.70 -15.42 -7.72
CA LEU A 169 -0.81 -16.88 -7.61
C LEU A 169 -2.05 -17.48 -8.29
N LEU A 170 -3.13 -16.71 -8.43
CA LEU A 170 -4.36 -17.12 -9.13
C LEU A 170 -4.77 -16.03 -10.15
N SER A 171 -3.78 -15.38 -10.77
CA SER A 171 -4.03 -14.34 -11.77
C SER A 171 -4.87 -14.88 -12.94
N GLY A 172 -5.88 -14.09 -13.33
CA GLY A 172 -6.80 -14.44 -14.42
C GLY A 172 -7.92 -15.43 -14.04
N LYS A 173 -7.88 -16.05 -12.84
CA LYS A 173 -8.94 -16.94 -12.33
C LYS A 173 -9.81 -16.24 -11.29
N LEU A 174 -9.23 -15.43 -10.41
CA LEU A 174 -9.95 -14.65 -9.42
C LEU A 174 -10.51 -13.37 -10.02
N SER A 175 -11.73 -13.02 -9.62
CA SER A 175 -12.32 -11.71 -9.92
C SER A 175 -11.57 -10.63 -9.16
N THR A 176 -11.07 -9.61 -9.89
CA THR A 176 -10.35 -8.49 -9.32
C THR A 176 -10.98 -7.16 -9.73
N ASP A 177 -10.77 -6.13 -8.90
CA ASP A 177 -11.12 -4.77 -9.26
C ASP A 177 -10.10 -4.17 -10.26
N GLU A 178 -10.34 -2.95 -10.74
CA GLU A 178 -9.49 -2.23 -11.69
C GLU A 178 -8.03 -2.04 -11.21
N LYS A 179 -7.78 -2.18 -9.91
CA LYS A 179 -6.45 -2.05 -9.28
C LYS A 179 -5.80 -3.41 -9.01
N GLY A 180 -6.48 -4.52 -9.35
CA GLY A 180 -5.99 -5.88 -9.17
C GLY A 180 -6.26 -6.50 -7.80
N TYR A 181 -7.02 -5.82 -6.90
CA TYR A 181 -7.42 -6.39 -5.63
C TYR A 181 -8.52 -7.42 -5.80
N ILE A 182 -8.43 -8.54 -5.06
CA ILE A 182 -9.40 -9.63 -5.15
C ILE A 182 -10.76 -9.15 -4.62
N ILE A 183 -11.81 -9.31 -5.42
CA ILE A 183 -13.18 -8.94 -5.05
C ILE A 183 -13.74 -10.01 -4.13
N ALA A 184 -14.05 -9.63 -2.88
CA ALA A 184 -14.74 -10.44 -1.90
C ALA A 184 -15.42 -9.55 -0.86
N GLY A 185 -16.50 -10.03 -0.26
CA GLY A 185 -17.16 -9.40 0.88
C GLY A 185 -16.37 -9.53 2.18
N GLU A 186 -16.97 -9.11 3.30
CA GLU A 186 -16.35 -9.26 4.63
C GLU A 186 -16.18 -10.72 5.04
N ASP A 187 -16.97 -11.62 4.46
CA ASP A 187 -16.87 -13.08 4.61
C ASP A 187 -15.65 -13.70 3.91
N GLY A 188 -14.94 -12.89 3.12
CA GLY A 188 -13.76 -13.33 2.38
C GLY A 188 -14.03 -14.29 1.22
N VAL A 189 -15.29 -14.57 0.87
CA VAL A 189 -15.67 -15.52 -0.20
C VAL A 189 -15.31 -14.93 -1.57
N THR A 190 -14.59 -15.70 -2.38
CA THR A 190 -14.22 -15.34 -3.76
C THR A 190 -15.16 -15.97 -4.79
N ASN A 191 -14.95 -15.68 -6.07
CA ASN A 191 -15.68 -16.32 -7.17
C ASN A 191 -15.31 -17.80 -7.38
N ILE A 192 -14.26 -18.32 -6.74
CA ILE A 192 -13.87 -19.74 -6.84
C ILE A 192 -14.29 -20.47 -5.55
N PRO A 193 -15.14 -21.50 -5.62
CA PRO A 193 -15.55 -22.28 -4.46
C PRO A 193 -14.36 -22.87 -3.69
N GLY A 194 -14.33 -22.70 -2.38
CA GLY A 194 -13.25 -23.16 -1.51
C GLY A 194 -12.02 -22.24 -1.48
N ILE A 195 -12.00 -21.14 -2.24
CA ILE A 195 -10.96 -20.11 -2.16
C ILE A 195 -11.51 -18.87 -1.46
N PHE A 196 -10.79 -18.42 -0.45
CA PHE A 196 -11.11 -17.25 0.38
C PHE A 196 -9.95 -16.26 0.35
N VAL A 197 -10.21 -14.98 0.63
CA VAL A 197 -9.17 -13.94 0.72
C VAL A 197 -9.34 -13.13 1.98
N ALA A 198 -8.23 -12.90 2.69
CA ALA A 198 -8.15 -12.09 3.90
C ALA A 198 -7.07 -11.00 3.78
N GLY A 199 -7.26 -9.90 4.48
CA GLY A 199 -6.27 -8.84 4.60
C GLY A 199 -6.18 -7.91 3.38
N ASP A 200 -5.00 -7.36 3.17
CA ASP A 200 -4.80 -6.23 2.25
C ASP A 200 -4.82 -6.61 0.76
N GLY A 201 -4.82 -7.90 0.43
CA GLY A 201 -5.03 -8.40 -0.93
C GLY A 201 -6.49 -8.29 -1.42
N ARG A 202 -7.45 -8.10 -0.49
CA ARG A 202 -8.88 -7.96 -0.77
C ARG A 202 -9.23 -6.51 -1.15
N SER A 203 -10.20 -6.34 -2.04
CA SER A 203 -10.77 -5.02 -2.36
C SER A 203 -11.53 -4.47 -1.14
N LYS A 204 -11.01 -3.41 -0.55
CA LYS A 204 -11.58 -2.73 0.63
C LYS A 204 -11.00 -1.31 0.79
N ASN A 205 -11.69 -0.49 1.59
CA ASN A 205 -11.28 0.90 1.79
C ASN A 205 -10.11 1.05 2.76
N LEU A 206 -10.16 0.35 3.90
CA LEU A 206 -9.15 0.50 4.96
C LEU A 206 -8.24 -0.73 5.03
N ARG A 207 -6.93 -0.49 4.97
CA ARG A 207 -5.86 -1.50 5.08
C ARG A 207 -5.05 -1.22 6.34
N GLN A 208 -5.36 -1.97 7.39
CA GLN A 208 -4.71 -1.89 8.70
C GLN A 208 -4.66 -3.28 9.33
N VAL A 209 -3.75 -3.50 10.27
CA VAL A 209 -3.61 -4.79 10.96
C VAL A 209 -4.94 -5.27 11.55
N VAL A 210 -5.70 -4.39 12.20
CA VAL A 210 -7.00 -4.73 12.79
C VAL A 210 -8.01 -5.22 11.77
N THR A 211 -8.05 -4.62 10.56
CA THR A 211 -8.95 -5.05 9.49
C THR A 211 -8.49 -6.36 8.84
N ALA A 212 -7.19 -6.60 8.77
CA ALA A 212 -6.65 -7.87 8.29
C ALA A 212 -6.94 -9.02 9.27
N VAL A 213 -6.84 -8.79 10.58
CA VAL A 213 -7.21 -9.75 11.62
C VAL A 213 -8.71 -10.08 11.55
N SER A 214 -9.58 -9.07 11.40
CA SER A 214 -11.02 -9.26 11.22
C SER A 214 -11.35 -10.11 10.01
N ASP A 215 -10.72 -9.82 8.84
CA ASP A 215 -10.91 -10.63 7.64
C ASP A 215 -10.49 -12.10 7.88
N GLY A 216 -9.37 -12.33 8.56
CA GLY A 216 -8.91 -13.68 8.89
C GLY A 216 -9.93 -14.47 9.73
N ALA A 217 -10.49 -13.84 10.75
CA ALA A 217 -11.52 -14.46 11.60
C ALA A 217 -12.79 -14.80 10.79
N ASN A 218 -13.25 -13.88 9.95
CA ASN A 218 -14.41 -14.10 9.08
C ASN A 218 -14.15 -15.22 8.06
N CYS A 219 -12.96 -15.27 7.47
CA CYS A 219 -12.59 -16.37 6.54
C CYS A 219 -12.63 -17.75 7.22
N VAL A 220 -12.14 -17.86 8.47
CA VAL A 220 -12.20 -19.15 9.20
C VAL A 220 -13.65 -19.62 9.35
N TYR A 221 -14.56 -18.74 9.76
CA TYR A 221 -15.97 -19.04 9.86
C TYR A 221 -16.58 -19.47 8.50
N SER A 222 -16.23 -18.77 7.43
CA SER A 222 -16.68 -19.09 6.07
C SER A 222 -16.16 -20.44 5.58
N VAL A 223 -14.91 -20.78 5.89
CA VAL A 223 -14.30 -22.09 5.60
C VAL A 223 -15.05 -23.21 6.33
N GLU A 224 -15.36 -23.05 7.63
CA GLU A 224 -16.13 -24.04 8.38
C GLU A 224 -17.48 -24.31 7.73
N ARG A 225 -18.22 -23.27 7.38
CA ARG A 225 -19.51 -23.39 6.69
C ARG A 225 -19.40 -24.09 5.34
N TYR A 226 -18.37 -23.76 4.57
CA TYR A 226 -18.11 -24.39 3.27
C TYR A 226 -17.88 -25.89 3.44
N LEU A 227 -17.02 -26.30 4.40
CA LEU A 227 -16.66 -27.69 4.62
C LEU A 227 -17.83 -28.56 5.19
N GLN A 228 -18.79 -27.90 5.86
CA GLN A 228 -20.00 -28.60 6.35
C GLN A 228 -21.04 -28.87 5.26
N ASN A 229 -21.02 -28.08 4.18
CA ASN A 229 -22.02 -28.12 3.10
C ASN A 229 -21.50 -28.78 1.80
N SER A 230 -20.27 -29.28 1.80
CA SER A 230 -19.59 -29.88 0.65
C SER A 230 -19.16 -31.30 0.89
#